data_5e17a3b0be178c0a0e70953e2082e8b2
#
_entry.id   5e17a3b0be178c0a0e70953e2082e8b2
#
_cell.length_a   1.000
_cell.length_b   1.000
_cell.length_c   1.000
_cell.angle_alpha   90.00
_cell.angle_beta   90.00
_cell.angle_gamma   90.00
#
_symmetry.space_group_name_H-M   'P 1'
#
loop_
_entity.id
_entity.type
_entity.pdbx_description
1 polymer ?
#
loop_
_entity_poly.entity_id
_entity_poly.type
_entity_poly.pdbx_seq_one_letter_code
_entity_poly.pdbx_strand_id
1 'polypeptide(L)'
;IAWTERGREYQGKDAIDIYYVIKHYSKIPDVFEALYERDYMELQDYDDMKASAMMLADEVAAIALDDTLNYLRQTLLNNEGVLERLKTDIAKFTRAGFEEAETLIEIIKERLV
;
A
#
# COMPACT_ATOMS: atom_id res chain seq x y z
N ILE A 1 -5.60 11.12 7.26
CA ILE A 1 -4.66 10.45 6.37
C ILE A 1 -3.84 11.49 5.66
N ALA A 2 -2.53 11.45 5.90
CA ALA A 2 -1.64 12.53 5.50
C ALA A 2 -1.69 12.85 4.01
N TRP A 3 -1.66 11.82 3.15
CA TRP A 3 -1.60 12.04 1.70
C TRP A 3 -2.82 12.80 1.16
N THR A 4 -4.04 12.45 1.62
CA THR A 4 -5.26 13.07 1.11
C THR A 4 -5.52 14.46 1.68
N GLU A 5 -4.96 14.77 2.85
CA GLU A 5 -5.22 16.02 3.58
C GLU A 5 -4.17 17.11 3.37
N ARG A 6 -3.02 16.75 2.78
CA ARG A 6 -1.91 17.69 2.56
C ARG A 6 -1.94 18.26 1.16
N GLY A 7 -1.28 19.41 0.95
CA GLY A 7 -1.14 20.02 -0.36
C GLY A 7 -0.28 19.18 -1.30
N ARG A 8 -0.39 19.44 -2.61
CA ARG A 8 0.31 18.66 -3.65
C ARG A 8 1.82 18.62 -3.46
N GLU A 9 2.42 19.67 -2.93
CA GLU A 9 3.86 19.72 -2.65
C GLU A 9 4.31 18.67 -1.64
N TYR A 10 3.42 18.27 -0.72
CA TYR A 10 3.69 17.24 0.28
C TYR A 10 3.21 15.86 -0.15
N GLN A 11 2.24 15.79 -1.07
CA GLN A 11 1.68 14.51 -1.53
C GLN A 11 2.71 13.64 -2.23
N GLY A 12 3.61 14.26 -3.03
CA GLY A 12 4.68 13.52 -3.67
C GLY A 12 5.61 12.86 -2.64
N LYS A 13 5.94 13.58 -1.57
CA LYS A 13 6.76 13.03 -0.48
C LYS A 13 6.04 11.91 0.25
N ASP A 14 4.75 12.09 0.54
CA ASP A 14 3.95 11.08 1.22
C ASP A 14 3.82 9.80 0.37
N ALA A 15 3.71 9.95 -0.96
CA ALA A 15 3.67 8.81 -1.87
C ALA A 15 5.00 8.03 -1.86
N ILE A 16 6.13 8.73 -1.81
CA ILE A 16 7.45 8.12 -1.66
C ILE A 16 7.53 7.33 -0.34
N ASP A 17 7.06 7.93 0.74
CA ASP A 17 7.08 7.31 2.06
C ASP A 17 6.23 6.04 2.08
N ILE A 18 5.04 6.05 1.48
CA ILE A 18 4.17 4.87 1.36
C ILE A 18 4.91 3.74 0.63
N TYR A 19 5.53 4.06 -0.51
CA TYR A 19 6.28 3.06 -1.27
C TYR A 19 7.42 2.45 -0.44
N TYR A 20 8.20 3.28 0.25
CA TYR A 20 9.32 2.80 1.05
C TYR A 20 8.88 2.03 2.30
N VAL A 21 7.74 2.35 2.88
CA VAL A 21 7.16 1.55 3.97
C VAL A 21 6.90 0.13 3.47
N ILE A 22 6.25 -0.02 2.32
CA ILE A 22 5.98 -1.34 1.74
C ILE A 22 7.29 -2.09 1.49
N LYS A 23 8.27 -1.41 0.89
CA LYS A 23 9.56 -2.00 0.55
C LYS A 23 10.33 -2.47 1.77
N HIS A 24 10.39 -1.64 2.82
CA HIS A 24 11.15 -1.98 4.02
C HIS A 24 10.42 -2.96 4.93
N TYR A 25 9.10 -3.00 4.88
CA TYR A 25 8.30 -3.92 5.65
C TYR A 25 8.71 -5.38 5.40
N SER A 26 8.88 -5.75 4.14
CA SER A 26 9.29 -7.10 3.77
C SER A 26 10.70 -7.48 4.25
N LYS A 27 11.52 -6.49 4.62
CA LYS A 27 12.91 -6.72 5.04
C LYS A 27 13.06 -6.91 6.55
N ILE A 28 12.01 -6.70 7.31
CA ILE A 28 12.00 -7.01 8.74
C ILE A 28 11.99 -8.54 8.88
N PRO A 29 12.95 -9.15 9.61
CA PRO A 29 13.08 -10.61 9.64
C PRO A 29 11.80 -11.36 9.97
N ASP A 30 11.08 -10.94 11.01
CA ASP A 30 9.84 -11.60 11.42
C ASP A 30 8.74 -11.47 10.35
N VAL A 31 8.69 -10.34 9.64
CA VAL A 31 7.75 -10.12 8.56
C VAL A 31 8.10 -11.00 7.37
N PHE A 32 9.38 -11.06 6.99
CA PHE A 32 9.83 -11.88 5.88
C PHE A 32 9.47 -13.35 6.10
N GLU A 33 9.71 -13.88 7.29
CA GLU A 33 9.32 -15.24 7.62
C GLU A 33 7.80 -15.44 7.54
N ALA A 34 7.02 -14.48 8.06
CA ALA A 34 5.56 -14.56 8.03
C ALA A 34 5.00 -14.53 6.61
N LEU A 35 5.66 -13.87 5.67
CA LEU A 35 5.25 -13.87 4.26
C LEU A 35 5.20 -15.30 3.70
N TYR A 36 6.17 -16.13 4.05
CA TYR A 36 6.19 -17.53 3.65
C TYR A 36 5.24 -18.40 4.48
N GLU A 37 5.25 -18.24 5.80
CA GLU A 37 4.44 -19.05 6.71
C GLU A 37 2.94 -18.85 6.50
N ARG A 38 2.52 -17.64 6.13
CA ARG A 38 1.12 -17.28 5.91
C ARG A 38 0.71 -17.32 4.44
N ASP A 39 1.52 -17.92 3.59
CA ASP A 39 1.26 -18.13 2.16
C ASP A 39 1.18 -16.85 1.30
N TYR A 40 1.56 -15.69 1.82
CA TYR A 40 1.55 -14.45 1.04
C TYR A 40 2.48 -14.51 -0.17
N MET A 41 3.67 -15.10 0.01
CA MET A 41 4.62 -15.24 -1.09
C MET A 41 4.05 -16.11 -2.20
N GLU A 42 3.44 -17.23 -1.83
CA GLU A 42 2.81 -18.14 -2.80
C GLU A 42 1.68 -17.45 -3.56
N LEU A 43 0.81 -16.71 -2.85
CA LEU A 43 -0.32 -16.00 -3.45
C LEU A 43 0.12 -14.92 -4.43
N GLN A 44 1.31 -14.37 -4.25
CA GLN A 44 1.85 -13.30 -5.11
C GLN A 44 3.01 -13.76 -5.98
N ASP A 45 3.05 -15.05 -6.32
CA ASP A 45 4.06 -15.64 -7.21
C ASP A 45 5.50 -15.33 -6.75
N TYR A 46 5.72 -15.29 -5.44
CA TYR A 46 7.01 -15.02 -4.80
C TYR A 46 7.57 -13.61 -5.07
N ASP A 47 6.68 -12.66 -5.42
CA ASP A 47 7.05 -11.24 -5.47
C ASP A 47 6.93 -10.64 -4.07
N ASP A 48 8.08 -10.32 -3.46
CA ASP A 48 8.13 -9.86 -2.08
C ASP A 48 7.47 -8.49 -1.87
N MET A 49 7.52 -7.58 -2.85
CA MET A 49 6.85 -6.29 -2.76
C MET A 49 5.33 -6.46 -2.74
N LYS A 50 4.81 -7.29 -3.62
CA LYS A 50 3.37 -7.57 -3.67
C LYS A 50 2.89 -8.31 -2.44
N ALA A 51 3.66 -9.30 -1.98
CA ALA A 51 3.36 -10.04 -0.76
C ALA A 51 3.39 -9.11 0.46
N SER A 52 4.35 -8.22 0.53
CA SER A 52 4.46 -7.22 1.60
C SER A 52 3.25 -6.29 1.62
N ALA A 53 2.85 -5.77 0.47
CA ALA A 53 1.68 -4.89 0.37
C ALA A 53 0.41 -5.60 0.86
N MET A 54 0.22 -6.85 0.46
CA MET A 54 -0.93 -7.67 0.86
C MET A 54 -0.95 -7.91 2.37
N MET A 55 0.16 -8.34 2.95
CA MET A 55 0.26 -8.58 4.39
C MET A 55 0.11 -7.30 5.20
N LEU A 56 0.73 -6.20 4.75
CA LEU A 56 0.61 -4.91 5.42
C LEU A 56 -0.85 -4.45 5.46
N ALA A 57 -1.58 -4.59 4.36
CA ALA A 57 -3.00 -4.25 4.31
C ALA A 57 -3.82 -5.10 5.30
N ASP A 58 -3.56 -6.41 5.36
CA ASP A 58 -4.25 -7.29 6.31
C ASP A 58 -3.95 -6.92 7.77
N GLU A 59 -2.71 -6.58 8.08
CA GLU A 59 -2.33 -6.14 9.43
C GLU A 59 -3.02 -4.81 9.79
N VAL A 60 -3.10 -3.87 8.87
CA VAL A 60 -3.83 -2.60 9.08
C VAL A 60 -5.31 -2.89 9.34
N ALA A 61 -5.92 -3.76 8.55
CA ALA A 61 -7.32 -4.13 8.72
C ALA A 61 -7.58 -4.77 10.10
N ALA A 62 -6.61 -5.53 10.61
CA ALA A 62 -6.74 -6.20 11.90
C ALA A 62 -6.68 -5.27 13.09
N ILE A 63 -5.93 -4.16 12.99
CA ILE A 63 -5.69 -3.24 14.11
C ILE A 63 -6.49 -1.94 14.03
N ALA A 64 -6.96 -1.56 12.85
CA ALA A 64 -7.69 -0.30 12.68
C ALA A 64 -9.11 -0.41 13.23
N LEU A 65 -9.60 0.68 13.82
CA LEU A 65 -10.98 0.78 14.25
C LEU A 65 -11.91 0.83 13.04
N ASP A 66 -13.15 0.34 13.19
CA ASP A 66 -14.13 0.33 12.11
C ASP A 66 -14.35 1.71 11.48
N ASP A 67 -14.42 2.75 12.31
CA ASP A 67 -14.60 4.13 11.82
C ASP A 67 -13.42 4.57 10.97
N THR A 68 -12.20 4.19 11.35
CA THR A 68 -10.99 4.51 10.60
C THR A 68 -10.99 3.79 9.25
N LEU A 69 -11.35 2.51 9.23
CA LEU A 69 -11.45 1.74 7.98
C LEU A 69 -12.52 2.32 7.05
N ASN A 70 -13.67 2.71 7.60
CA ASN A 70 -14.73 3.32 6.80
C ASN A 70 -14.30 4.66 6.21
N TYR A 71 -13.58 5.47 6.99
CA TYR A 71 -13.02 6.73 6.51
C TYR A 71 -12.03 6.50 5.37
N LEU A 72 -11.12 5.52 5.52
CA LEU A 72 -10.16 5.12 4.48
C LEU A 72 -10.89 4.70 3.20
N ARG A 73 -11.89 3.84 3.32
CA ARG A 73 -12.65 3.35 2.17
C ARG A 73 -13.34 4.48 1.43
N GLN A 74 -13.97 5.40 2.15
CA GLN A 74 -14.72 6.51 1.55
C GLN A 74 -13.80 7.58 0.97
N THR A 75 -12.72 7.92 1.67
CA THR A 75 -11.86 9.05 1.32
C THR A 75 -10.85 8.68 0.25
N LEU A 76 -10.31 7.47 0.28
CA LEU A 76 -9.21 7.04 -0.57
C LEU A 76 -9.59 5.87 -1.48
N LEU A 77 -9.97 4.74 -0.87
CA LEU A 77 -10.05 3.47 -1.59
C LEU A 77 -11.17 3.39 -2.62
N ASN A 78 -12.27 4.08 -2.39
CA ASN A 78 -13.40 4.14 -3.33
C ASN A 78 -13.40 5.40 -4.20
N ASN A 79 -12.32 6.19 -4.13
CA ASN A 79 -12.17 7.40 -4.95
C ASN A 79 -11.14 7.15 -6.04
N GLU A 80 -11.60 6.82 -7.25
CA GLU A 80 -10.74 6.48 -8.39
C GLU A 80 -9.77 7.61 -8.74
N GLY A 81 -10.23 8.87 -8.68
CA GLY A 81 -9.36 10.02 -8.99
C GLY A 81 -8.22 10.16 -7.99
N VAL A 82 -8.49 9.93 -6.72
CA VAL A 82 -7.47 9.97 -5.65
C VAL A 82 -6.48 8.82 -5.82
N LEU A 83 -6.97 7.61 -6.08
CA LEU A 83 -6.12 6.44 -6.30
C LEU A 83 -5.22 6.60 -7.51
N GLU A 84 -5.75 7.11 -8.63
CA GLU A 84 -4.95 7.36 -9.83
C GLU A 84 -3.83 8.37 -9.55
N ARG A 85 -4.11 9.38 -8.77
CA ARG A 85 -3.11 10.38 -8.39
C ARG A 85 -2.03 9.78 -7.50
N LEU A 86 -2.40 8.91 -6.56
CA LEU A 86 -1.44 8.22 -5.70
C LEU A 86 -0.53 7.31 -6.53
N LYS A 87 -1.09 6.52 -7.45
CA LYS A 87 -0.31 5.66 -8.35
C LYS A 87 0.67 6.48 -9.19
N THR A 88 0.21 7.60 -9.73
CA THR A 88 1.04 8.50 -10.53
C THR A 88 2.16 9.10 -9.71
N ASP A 89 1.88 9.54 -8.49
CA ASP A 89 2.90 10.11 -7.60
C ASP A 89 3.98 9.07 -7.23
N ILE A 90 3.59 7.84 -6.95
CA ILE A 90 4.55 6.76 -6.68
C ILE A 90 5.43 6.53 -7.90
N ALA A 91 4.84 6.43 -9.09
CA ALA A 91 5.59 6.21 -10.32
C ALA A 91 6.52 7.37 -10.65
N LYS A 92 6.08 8.60 -10.37
CA LYS A 92 6.85 9.82 -10.68
C LYS A 92 8.01 10.06 -9.72
N PHE A 93 7.83 9.80 -8.43
CA PHE A 93 8.78 10.18 -7.39
C PHE A 93 9.59 9.01 -6.84
N THR A 94 9.37 7.79 -7.32
CA THR A 94 10.14 6.61 -6.92
C THR A 94 10.68 5.90 -8.15
N ARG A 95 11.43 4.82 -7.94
CA ARG A 95 11.94 3.99 -9.04
C ARG A 95 10.92 2.96 -9.51
N ALA A 96 9.77 2.87 -8.85
CA ALA A 96 8.71 1.98 -9.27
C ALA A 96 8.12 2.47 -10.59
N GLY A 97 7.89 1.56 -11.53
CA GLY A 97 7.13 1.88 -12.73
C GLY A 97 5.65 2.07 -12.41
N PHE A 98 4.89 2.67 -13.32
CA PHE A 98 3.46 2.86 -13.12
C PHE A 98 2.74 1.53 -12.90
N GLU A 99 3.12 0.49 -13.64
CA GLU A 99 2.52 -0.84 -13.48
C GLU A 99 2.74 -1.41 -12.10
N GLU A 100 3.95 -1.27 -11.55
CA GLU A 100 4.23 -1.73 -10.18
C GLU A 100 3.42 -0.94 -9.16
N ALA A 101 3.39 0.39 -9.27
CA ALA A 101 2.61 1.24 -8.38
C ALA A 101 1.12 0.88 -8.43
N GLU A 102 0.57 0.69 -9.63
CA GLU A 102 -0.81 0.28 -9.83
C GLU A 102 -1.09 -1.06 -9.15
N THR A 103 -0.22 -2.04 -9.35
CA THR A 103 -0.40 -3.37 -8.77
C THR A 103 -0.37 -3.33 -7.25
N LEU A 104 0.58 -2.62 -6.65
CA LEU A 104 0.69 -2.51 -5.19
C LEU A 104 -0.55 -1.84 -4.58
N ILE A 105 -1.02 -0.75 -5.18
CA ILE A 105 -2.20 -0.03 -4.70
C ILE A 105 -3.46 -0.87 -4.86
N GLU A 106 -3.61 -1.59 -5.98
CA GLU A 106 -4.75 -2.48 -6.19
C GLU A 106 -4.79 -3.63 -5.17
N ILE A 107 -3.64 -4.19 -4.83
CA ILE A 107 -3.55 -5.24 -3.79
C ILE A 107 -4.04 -4.68 -2.45
N ILE A 108 -3.55 -3.51 -2.05
CA ILE A 108 -3.96 -2.87 -0.81
C ILE A 108 -5.46 -2.58 -0.81
N LYS A 109 -5.97 -2.03 -1.90
CA LYS A 109 -7.39 -1.73 -2.05
C LYS A 109 -8.24 -2.99 -1.88
N GLU A 110 -7.89 -4.08 -2.57
CA GLU A 110 -8.64 -5.33 -2.50
C GLU A 110 -8.69 -5.91 -1.08
N ARG A 111 -7.61 -5.76 -0.33
CA ARG A 111 -7.54 -6.31 1.03
C ARG A 111 -8.25 -5.43 2.06
N LEU A 112 -8.38 -4.13 1.82
CA LEU A 112 -8.99 -3.19 2.76
C LEU A 112 -10.46 -2.87 2.46
N VAL A 113 -10.90 -3.10 1.24
CA VAL A 113 -12.30 -2.84 0.84
C VAL A 113 -13.27 -4.01 1.13
#